data_b356a057bafc77e985596313f66dd73d
#
_entry.id   b356a057bafc77e985596313f66dd73d
#
_cell.length_a   1.000
_cell.length_b   1.000
_cell.length_c   1.000
_cell.angle_alpha   90.00
_cell.angle_beta   90.00
_cell.angle_gamma   90.00
#
_symmetry.space_group_name_H-M   'P 1'
#
loop_
_entity.id
_entity.type
_entity.pdbx_description
1 polymer ?
#
loop_
_entity_poly.entity_id
_entity_poly.type
_entity_poly.pdbx_seq_one_letter_code
_entity_poly.pdbx_strand_id
1 'polypeptide(L)'
;MDFARFRQIADSVNAILLADISHPAGLIAKGLMNDPIPHCHIVTTTTHKTLRGPRGGMILMGKDFENPFGLTTPKGEIRMMSSLLDLAVFPGNQGGPLMHIIAAKAVAFGECLSDEFFTYSMQVQKNAKAMAAAFTKRGYDLISGGTDNHMMLIDLRNKNITGKEAENALVRAEITVNKNMVPFDDKSPFVTSGIRVG
;
A
#
# COMPACT_ATOMS: atom_id res chain seq x y z
N MET A 1 2.06 10.76 3.24
CA MET A 1 0.98 10.63 4.27
C MET A 1 1.56 11.08 5.60
N ASP A 2 0.80 11.81 6.42
CA ASP A 2 1.22 12.26 7.74
C ASP A 2 0.71 11.27 8.80
N PHE A 3 1.49 10.23 9.06
CA PHE A 3 1.13 9.18 10.03
C PHE A 3 1.10 9.71 11.48
N ALA A 4 1.91 10.73 11.80
CA ALA A 4 1.89 11.33 13.13
C ALA A 4 0.55 12.03 13.39
N ARG A 5 0.01 12.74 12.40
CA ARG A 5 -1.31 13.36 12.50
C ARG A 5 -2.44 12.33 12.59
N PHE A 6 -2.37 11.26 11.79
CA PHE A 6 -3.33 10.14 11.90
C PHE A 6 -3.29 9.49 13.29
N ARG A 7 -2.09 9.36 13.88
CA ARG A 7 -1.94 8.83 15.23
C ARG A 7 -2.64 9.71 16.28
N GLN A 8 -2.46 11.02 16.22
CA GLN A 8 -3.16 11.97 17.12
C GLN A 8 -4.68 11.85 17.02
N ILE A 9 -5.20 11.69 15.79
CA ILE A 9 -6.64 11.51 15.56
C ILE A 9 -7.11 10.18 16.15
N ALA A 10 -6.39 9.08 15.90
CA ALA A 10 -6.75 7.77 16.44
C ALA A 10 -6.76 7.76 17.97
N ASP A 11 -5.75 8.37 18.61
CA ASP A 11 -5.67 8.48 20.06
C ASP A 11 -6.82 9.30 20.63
N SER A 12 -7.26 10.37 19.95
CA SER A 12 -8.37 11.22 20.42
C SER A 12 -9.72 10.51 20.48
N VAL A 13 -9.87 9.41 19.78
CA VAL A 13 -11.09 8.56 19.75
C VAL A 13 -10.83 7.14 20.25
N ASN A 14 -9.68 6.90 20.87
CA ASN A 14 -9.27 5.61 21.40
C ASN A 14 -9.36 4.47 20.35
N ALA A 15 -8.92 4.74 19.13
CA ALA A 15 -8.93 3.79 18.03
C ALA A 15 -7.55 3.19 17.77
N ILE A 16 -7.50 1.92 17.33
CA ILE A 16 -6.28 1.32 16.79
C ILE A 16 -6.01 1.91 15.41
N LEU A 17 -4.79 2.42 15.19
CA LEU A 17 -4.34 2.87 13.89
C LEU A 17 -3.61 1.74 13.16
N LEU A 18 -4.17 1.30 12.03
CA LEU A 18 -3.54 0.36 11.10
C LEU A 18 -3.20 1.09 9.79
N ALA A 19 -1.99 0.92 9.30
CA ALA A 19 -1.57 1.40 7.98
C ALA A 19 -1.28 0.22 7.06
N ASP A 20 -1.99 0.14 5.93
CA ASP A 20 -1.59 -0.74 4.83
C ASP A 20 -0.69 0.04 3.87
N ILE A 21 0.56 -0.40 3.75
CA ILE A 21 1.57 0.23 2.90
C ILE A 21 1.94 -0.65 1.70
N SER A 22 1.08 -1.57 1.31
CA SER A 22 1.35 -2.57 0.27
C SER A 22 1.90 -1.99 -1.03
N HIS A 23 1.43 -0.82 -1.44
CA HIS A 23 1.92 -0.18 -2.67
C HIS A 23 3.26 0.55 -2.46
N PRO A 24 3.42 1.49 -1.50
CA PRO A 24 4.63 2.29 -1.37
C PRO A 24 5.73 1.65 -0.52
N ALA A 25 5.59 0.41 -0.05
CA ALA A 25 6.50 -0.20 0.92
C ALA A 25 7.98 -0.14 0.52
N GLY A 26 8.31 -0.35 -0.75
CA GLY A 26 9.69 -0.24 -1.24
C GLY A 26 10.26 1.17 -1.14
N LEU A 27 9.43 2.19 -1.41
CA LEU A 27 9.83 3.59 -1.27
C LEU A 27 10.01 3.99 0.21
N ILE A 28 9.13 3.50 1.07
CA ILE A 28 9.20 3.70 2.53
C ILE A 28 10.47 3.04 3.09
N ALA A 29 10.77 1.81 2.69
CA ALA A 29 11.95 1.07 3.12
C ALA A 29 13.28 1.80 2.79
N LYS A 30 13.29 2.64 1.77
CA LYS A 30 14.45 3.48 1.38
C LYS A 30 14.36 4.92 1.90
N GLY A 31 13.44 5.23 2.81
CA GLY A 31 13.30 6.57 3.38
C GLY A 31 12.82 7.64 2.38
N LEU A 32 12.27 7.23 1.23
CA LEU A 32 11.75 8.13 0.20
C LEU A 32 10.32 8.59 0.48
N MET A 33 9.67 7.98 1.46
CA MET A 33 8.35 8.34 1.97
C MET A 33 8.32 8.18 3.50
N ASN A 34 7.36 8.83 4.16
CA ASN A 34 7.23 8.77 5.61
C ASN A 34 7.02 7.34 6.12
N ASP A 35 7.73 7.00 7.19
CA ASP A 35 7.66 5.70 7.85
C ASP A 35 6.44 5.64 8.80
N PRO A 36 5.52 4.67 8.64
CA PRO A 36 4.39 4.47 9.55
C PRO A 36 4.77 3.79 10.87
N ILE A 37 5.88 3.04 10.92
CA ILE A 37 6.24 2.16 12.06
C ILE A 37 6.27 2.91 13.40
N PRO A 38 6.84 4.12 13.52
CA PRO A 38 6.84 4.85 14.78
C PRO A 38 5.46 5.36 15.22
N HIS A 39 4.50 5.42 14.32
CA HIS A 39 3.21 6.08 14.55
C HIS A 39 2.02 5.12 14.57
N CYS A 40 2.06 4.05 13.81
CA CYS A 40 0.95 3.11 13.69
C CYS A 40 1.07 1.97 14.71
N HIS A 41 -0.06 1.49 15.20
CA HIS A 41 -0.13 0.33 16.08
C HIS A 41 0.24 -0.94 15.31
N ILE A 42 -0.30 -1.06 14.09
CA ILE A 42 -0.10 -2.20 13.20
C ILE A 42 0.19 -1.65 11.80
N VAL A 43 1.12 -2.27 11.10
CA VAL A 43 1.41 -1.98 9.69
C VAL A 43 1.31 -3.27 8.90
N THR A 44 0.59 -3.25 7.78
CA THR A 44 0.50 -4.38 6.86
C THR A 44 1.11 -4.03 5.52
N THR A 45 1.68 -5.02 4.85
CA THR A 45 2.20 -4.85 3.49
C THR A 45 2.17 -6.16 2.72
N THR A 46 2.11 -6.05 1.41
CA THR A 46 2.45 -7.15 0.50
C THR A 46 3.95 -7.09 0.17
N THR A 47 4.51 -8.24 -0.23
CA THR A 47 5.93 -8.33 -0.59
C THR A 47 6.20 -8.25 -2.10
N HIS A 48 5.17 -8.32 -2.93
CA HIS A 48 5.24 -8.48 -4.39
C HIS A 48 4.92 -7.22 -5.21
N LYS A 49 4.94 -6.03 -4.59
CA LYS A 49 4.75 -4.75 -5.30
C LYS A 49 6.09 -3.99 -5.37
N THR A 50 6.18 -2.80 -4.81
CA THR A 50 7.43 -2.01 -4.85
C THR A 50 8.61 -2.66 -4.10
N LEU A 51 8.37 -3.63 -3.21
CA LEU A 51 9.42 -4.46 -2.60
C LEU A 51 10.03 -5.49 -3.56
N ARG A 52 9.42 -5.75 -4.73
CA ARG A 52 9.90 -6.67 -5.78
C ARG A 52 10.10 -8.12 -5.33
N GLY A 53 9.42 -8.53 -4.26
CA GLY A 53 9.51 -9.88 -3.71
C GLY A 53 8.46 -10.87 -4.24
N PRO A 54 8.42 -12.07 -3.71
CA PRO A 54 7.41 -13.08 -4.04
C PRO A 54 6.04 -12.67 -3.51
N ARG A 55 4.97 -13.29 -4.02
CA ARG A 55 3.62 -13.10 -3.48
C ARG A 55 3.56 -13.50 -2.02
N GLY A 56 3.07 -12.59 -1.20
CA GLY A 56 2.91 -12.78 0.23
C GLY A 56 2.60 -11.47 0.92
N GLY A 57 2.39 -11.54 2.22
CA GLY A 57 2.16 -10.41 3.09
C GLY A 57 3.07 -10.43 4.30
N MET A 58 3.09 -9.31 5.01
CA MET A 58 3.71 -9.16 6.33
C MET A 58 2.82 -8.30 7.21
N ILE A 59 2.86 -8.58 8.49
CA ILE A 59 2.31 -7.73 9.55
C ILE A 59 3.49 -7.27 10.39
N LEU A 60 3.58 -5.98 10.63
CA LEU A 60 4.67 -5.33 11.34
C LEU A 60 4.13 -4.52 12.51
N MET A 61 4.88 -4.45 13.58
CA MET A 61 4.61 -3.61 14.75
C MET A 61 5.92 -2.98 15.22
N GLY A 62 5.93 -1.67 15.44
CA GLY A 62 7.09 -0.98 16.02
C GLY A 62 7.23 -1.23 17.52
N LYS A 63 6.09 -1.42 18.20
CA LYS A 63 5.99 -1.71 19.64
C LYS A 63 4.80 -2.62 19.89
N ASP A 64 4.99 -3.67 20.68
CA ASP A 64 3.91 -4.53 21.14
C ASP A 64 3.12 -3.87 22.28
N PHE A 65 1.85 -4.25 22.43
CA PHE A 65 0.95 -3.70 23.44
C PHE A 65 -0.12 -4.72 23.87
N GLU A 66 -0.69 -4.52 25.04
CA GLU A 66 -1.83 -5.31 25.52
C GLU A 66 -3.03 -5.13 24.60
N ASN A 67 -3.71 -6.24 24.26
CA ASN A 67 -4.87 -6.14 23.39
C ASN A 67 -6.01 -5.35 24.07
N PRO A 68 -6.66 -4.43 23.36
CA PRO A 68 -7.76 -3.62 23.93
C PRO A 68 -9.10 -4.37 23.99
N PHE A 69 -9.13 -5.63 23.55
CA PHE A 69 -10.37 -6.45 23.49
C PHE A 69 -10.61 -7.25 24.76
N GLY A 70 -9.73 -7.15 25.77
CA GLY A 70 -9.84 -7.89 27.02
C GLY A 70 -9.61 -9.39 26.90
N LEU A 71 -8.98 -9.85 25.80
CA LEU A 71 -8.70 -11.27 25.60
C LEU A 71 -7.54 -11.73 26.48
N THR A 72 -7.75 -12.81 27.24
CA THR A 72 -6.80 -13.31 28.22
C THR A 72 -6.22 -14.68 27.83
N THR A 73 -5.10 -15.01 28.47
CA THR A 73 -4.56 -16.37 28.51
C THR A 73 -5.41 -17.26 29.42
N PRO A 74 -5.23 -18.60 29.39
CA PRO A 74 -5.90 -19.50 30.35
C PRO A 74 -5.54 -19.19 31.83
N LYS A 75 -4.45 -18.46 32.08
CA LYS A 75 -4.04 -18.01 33.42
C LYS A 75 -4.66 -16.67 33.83
N GLY A 76 -5.48 -16.06 32.99
CA GLY A 76 -6.14 -14.78 33.25
C GLY A 76 -5.31 -13.54 32.94
N GLU A 77 -4.12 -13.67 32.36
CA GLU A 77 -3.25 -12.55 31.96
C GLU A 77 -3.74 -11.99 30.61
N ILE A 78 -3.72 -10.66 30.44
CA ILE A 78 -4.08 -10.01 29.16
C ILE A 78 -3.06 -10.43 28.10
N ARG A 79 -3.54 -10.87 26.94
CA ARG A 79 -2.68 -11.24 25.82
C ARG A 79 -2.11 -10.00 25.15
N MET A 80 -0.84 -10.08 24.74
CA MET A 80 -0.23 -9.08 23.88
C MET A 80 -0.83 -9.13 22.47
N MET A 81 -0.86 -7.98 21.78
CA MET A 81 -1.43 -7.88 20.45
C MET A 81 -0.69 -8.74 19.44
N SER A 82 0.63 -8.84 19.52
CA SER A 82 1.43 -9.75 18.69
C SER A 82 0.97 -11.20 18.78
N SER A 83 0.68 -11.68 19.99
CA SER A 83 0.17 -13.04 20.21
C SER A 83 -1.19 -13.28 19.53
N LEU A 84 -2.05 -12.27 19.49
CA LEU A 84 -3.34 -12.39 18.79
C LEU A 84 -3.14 -12.41 17.26
N LEU A 85 -2.24 -11.59 16.74
CA LEU A 85 -1.90 -11.56 15.33
C LEU A 85 -1.27 -12.89 14.88
N ASP A 86 -0.34 -13.43 15.65
CA ASP A 86 0.27 -14.73 15.39
C ASP A 86 -0.77 -15.85 15.33
N LEU A 87 -1.67 -15.89 16.31
CA LEU A 87 -2.77 -16.86 16.33
C LEU A 87 -3.74 -16.70 15.15
N ALA A 88 -4.02 -15.45 14.75
CA ALA A 88 -4.86 -15.18 13.59
C ALA A 88 -4.20 -15.60 12.28
N VAL A 89 -2.89 -15.48 12.18
CA VAL A 89 -2.13 -15.98 11.02
C VAL A 89 -2.07 -17.51 11.07
N PHE A 90 -1.57 -18.09 12.13
CA PHE A 90 -1.45 -19.54 12.30
C PHE A 90 -1.88 -19.96 13.71
N PRO A 91 -2.82 -20.89 13.87
CA PRO A 91 -3.52 -21.67 12.83
C PRO A 91 -4.78 -21.00 12.27
N GLY A 92 -5.05 -19.72 12.57
CA GLY A 92 -6.33 -19.07 12.27
C GLY A 92 -6.68 -19.04 10.78
N ASN A 93 -5.73 -18.63 9.93
CA ASN A 93 -5.95 -18.47 8.49
C ASN A 93 -4.98 -19.27 7.62
N GLN A 94 -3.77 -19.58 8.11
CA GLN A 94 -2.70 -20.23 7.37
C GLN A 94 -2.45 -21.64 7.92
N GLY A 95 -1.81 -22.48 7.11
CA GLY A 95 -1.30 -23.79 7.50
C GLY A 95 0.23 -23.83 7.44
N GLY A 96 0.80 -24.96 7.02
CA GLY A 96 2.25 -25.10 6.87
C GLY A 96 2.83 -24.04 5.92
N PRO A 97 3.92 -23.36 6.32
CA PRO A 97 4.48 -22.29 5.53
C PRO A 97 5.18 -22.81 4.27
N LEU A 98 5.13 -22.00 3.20
CA LEU A 98 5.85 -22.27 1.95
C LEU A 98 7.29 -21.78 2.09
N MET A 99 8.22 -22.66 2.44
CA MET A 99 9.61 -22.33 2.76
C MET A 99 10.34 -21.64 1.60
N HIS A 100 10.06 -22.03 0.34
CA HIS A 100 10.63 -21.36 -0.83
C HIS A 100 10.19 -19.90 -0.96
N ILE A 101 8.94 -19.56 -0.55
CA ILE A 101 8.46 -18.18 -0.50
C ILE A 101 9.16 -17.41 0.62
N ILE A 102 9.38 -18.02 1.78
CA ILE A 102 10.12 -17.39 2.89
C ILE A 102 11.56 -17.09 2.47
N ALA A 103 12.23 -18.05 1.84
CA ALA A 103 13.58 -17.86 1.29
C ALA A 103 13.62 -16.74 0.24
N ALA A 104 12.65 -16.71 -0.67
CA ALA A 104 12.53 -15.65 -1.68
C ALA A 104 12.29 -14.27 -1.05
N LYS A 105 11.49 -14.19 0.03
CA LYS A 105 11.33 -12.93 0.79
C LYS A 105 12.66 -12.47 1.38
N ALA A 106 13.45 -13.39 1.96
CA ALA A 106 14.76 -13.05 2.53
C ALA A 106 15.71 -12.46 1.47
N VAL A 107 15.75 -13.05 0.28
CA VAL A 107 16.54 -12.52 -0.85
C VAL A 107 16.04 -11.12 -1.24
N ALA A 108 14.73 -10.96 -1.45
CA ALA A 108 14.15 -9.67 -1.83
C ALA A 108 14.43 -8.57 -0.80
N PHE A 109 14.36 -8.89 0.50
CA PHE A 109 14.67 -7.92 1.55
C PHE A 109 16.17 -7.60 1.60
N GLY A 110 17.05 -8.57 1.32
CA GLY A 110 18.47 -8.34 1.15
C GLY A 110 18.76 -7.37 -0.01
N GLU A 111 18.08 -7.54 -1.15
CA GLU A 111 18.17 -6.60 -2.28
C GLU A 111 17.67 -5.21 -1.89
N CYS A 112 16.56 -5.10 -1.13
CA CYS A 112 16.03 -3.82 -0.67
C CYS A 112 16.99 -3.05 0.23
N LEU A 113 17.97 -3.69 0.86
CA LEU A 113 18.99 -3.02 1.67
C LEU A 113 20.07 -2.34 0.82
N SER A 114 20.25 -2.73 -0.43
CA SER A 114 21.33 -2.25 -1.31
C SER A 114 21.16 -0.79 -1.75
N ASP A 115 22.26 -0.16 -2.14
CA ASP A 115 22.27 1.18 -2.74
C ASP A 115 21.66 1.17 -4.16
N GLU A 116 21.76 0.06 -4.85
CA GLU A 116 21.12 -0.14 -6.15
C GLU A 116 19.62 -0.04 -6.06
N PHE A 117 19.02 -0.62 -5.01
CA PHE A 117 17.59 -0.54 -4.77
C PHE A 117 17.16 0.90 -4.42
N PHE A 118 17.99 1.66 -3.72
CA PHE A 118 17.74 3.09 -3.49
C PHE A 118 17.71 3.88 -4.81
N THR A 119 18.72 3.68 -5.67
CA THR A 119 18.81 4.31 -6.99
C THR A 119 17.60 3.97 -7.86
N TYR A 120 17.23 2.70 -7.89
CA TYR A 120 16.01 2.22 -8.56
C TYR A 120 14.76 2.91 -8.03
N SER A 121 14.57 2.94 -6.72
CA SER A 121 13.38 3.55 -6.08
C SER A 121 13.26 5.04 -6.37
N MET A 122 14.38 5.77 -6.36
CA MET A 122 14.41 7.18 -6.79
C MET A 122 14.02 7.34 -8.27
N GLN A 123 14.49 6.45 -9.14
CA GLN A 123 14.14 6.50 -10.57
C GLN A 123 12.64 6.23 -10.77
N VAL A 124 12.04 5.32 -10.02
CA VAL A 124 10.59 5.06 -10.03
C VAL A 124 9.80 6.33 -9.71
N GLN A 125 10.17 7.05 -8.66
CA GLN A 125 9.51 8.33 -8.34
C GLN A 125 9.70 9.39 -9.44
N LYS A 126 10.90 9.51 -9.99
CA LYS A 126 11.18 10.45 -11.10
C LYS A 126 10.33 10.14 -12.33
N ASN A 127 10.21 8.87 -12.68
CA ASN A 127 9.39 8.42 -13.81
C ASN A 127 7.90 8.73 -13.58
N ALA A 128 7.39 8.45 -12.38
CA ALA A 128 6.00 8.76 -12.03
C ALA A 128 5.71 10.26 -12.10
N LYS A 129 6.61 11.10 -11.58
CA LYS A 129 6.48 12.57 -11.66
C LYS A 129 6.52 13.08 -13.11
N ALA A 130 7.41 12.53 -13.95
CA ALA A 130 7.48 12.89 -15.37
C ALA A 130 6.21 12.50 -16.12
N MET A 131 5.68 11.30 -15.83
CA MET A 131 4.42 10.82 -16.40
C MET A 131 3.24 11.70 -15.95
N ALA A 132 3.15 12.04 -14.67
CA ALA A 132 2.12 12.92 -14.13
C ALA A 132 2.14 14.30 -14.82
N ALA A 133 3.31 14.91 -14.95
CA ALA A 133 3.47 16.19 -15.67
C ALA A 133 3.05 16.09 -17.15
N ALA A 134 3.36 14.98 -17.81
CA ALA A 134 2.95 14.75 -19.19
C ALA A 134 1.44 14.59 -19.36
N PHE A 135 0.74 13.95 -18.42
CA PHE A 135 -0.73 13.88 -18.40
C PHE A 135 -1.36 15.26 -18.16
N THR A 136 -0.88 15.99 -17.15
CA THR A 136 -1.37 17.35 -16.85
C THR A 136 -1.18 18.28 -18.06
N LYS A 137 -0.01 18.25 -18.71
CA LYS A 137 0.25 19.04 -19.93
C LYS A 137 -0.73 18.72 -21.07
N ARG A 138 -1.27 17.51 -21.11
CA ARG A 138 -2.28 17.08 -22.11
C ARG A 138 -3.71 17.32 -21.66
N GLY A 139 -3.90 18.05 -20.55
CA GLY A 139 -5.22 18.41 -20.03
C GLY A 139 -5.97 17.25 -19.39
N TYR A 140 -5.26 16.28 -18.82
CA TYR A 140 -5.85 15.29 -17.92
C TYR A 140 -5.80 15.79 -16.48
N ASP A 141 -6.84 15.54 -15.71
CA ASP A 141 -6.92 15.87 -14.31
C ASP A 141 -6.34 14.72 -13.48
N LEU A 142 -5.37 15.03 -12.63
CA LEU A 142 -4.80 14.09 -11.68
C LEU A 142 -5.38 14.37 -10.29
N ILE A 143 -5.88 13.34 -9.65
CA ILE A 143 -6.33 13.45 -8.26
C ILE A 143 -5.14 13.87 -7.39
N SER A 144 -5.37 14.82 -6.50
CA SER A 144 -4.34 15.53 -5.71
C SER A 144 -3.29 16.32 -6.50
N GLY A 145 -3.50 16.57 -7.79
CA GLY A 145 -2.64 17.41 -8.62
C GLY A 145 -1.32 16.77 -9.07
N GLY A 146 -1.10 15.48 -8.77
CA GLY A 146 0.14 14.78 -9.15
C GLY A 146 0.40 13.52 -8.32
N THR A 147 1.68 13.20 -8.12
CA THR A 147 2.08 12.05 -7.31
C THR A 147 3.41 12.24 -6.60
N ASP A 148 3.50 11.71 -5.38
CA ASP A 148 4.73 11.60 -4.59
C ASP A 148 5.27 10.17 -4.53
N ASN A 149 4.56 9.22 -5.13
CA ASN A 149 4.95 7.80 -5.14
C ASN A 149 5.09 7.27 -6.57
N HIS A 150 4.85 6.00 -6.79
CA HIS A 150 4.95 5.32 -8.10
C HIS A 150 3.65 5.33 -8.89
N MET A 151 2.52 5.74 -8.31
CA MET A 151 1.18 5.67 -8.92
C MET A 151 0.54 7.05 -9.04
N MET A 152 -0.41 7.17 -9.95
CA MET A 152 -1.32 8.30 -10.05
C MET A 152 -2.73 7.84 -10.38
N LEU A 153 -3.72 8.60 -9.94
CA LEU A 153 -5.12 8.42 -10.28
C LEU A 153 -5.54 9.53 -11.23
N ILE A 154 -5.96 9.15 -12.44
CA ILE A 154 -6.38 10.06 -13.49
C ILE A 154 -7.89 10.13 -13.50
N ASP A 155 -8.45 11.32 -13.37
CA ASP A 155 -9.88 11.59 -13.54
C ASP A 155 -10.18 11.78 -15.04
N LEU A 156 -11.10 11.00 -15.57
CA LEU A 156 -11.46 11.01 -16.98
C LEU A 156 -12.76 11.77 -17.27
N ARG A 157 -13.41 12.35 -16.25
CA ARG A 157 -14.67 13.06 -16.41
C ARG A 157 -14.55 14.23 -17.40
N ASN A 158 -13.43 14.93 -17.39
CA ASN A 158 -13.14 16.03 -18.33
C ASN A 158 -12.88 15.56 -19.78
N LYS A 159 -12.77 14.25 -20.01
CA LYS A 159 -12.59 13.63 -21.34
C LYS A 159 -13.87 12.94 -21.83
N ASN A 160 -14.96 12.95 -21.03
CA ASN A 160 -16.22 12.29 -21.32
C ASN A 160 -16.09 10.78 -21.63
N ILE A 161 -15.15 10.10 -20.98
CA ILE A 161 -14.96 8.65 -21.07
C ILE A 161 -14.97 8.03 -19.67
N THR A 162 -15.46 6.81 -19.58
CA THR A 162 -15.46 6.06 -18.32
C THR A 162 -14.15 5.32 -18.10
N GLY A 163 -13.86 4.97 -16.85
CA GLY A 163 -12.70 4.14 -16.52
C GLY A 163 -12.73 2.79 -17.24
N LYS A 164 -13.93 2.18 -17.38
CA LYS A 164 -14.10 0.92 -18.11
C LYS A 164 -13.78 1.04 -19.61
N GLU A 165 -14.24 2.11 -20.26
CA GLU A 165 -13.91 2.35 -21.67
C GLU A 165 -12.41 2.57 -21.86
N ALA A 166 -11.79 3.38 -21.00
CA ALA A 166 -10.34 3.62 -21.03
C ALA A 166 -9.54 2.34 -20.77
N GLU A 167 -9.89 1.56 -19.73
CA GLU A 167 -9.25 0.26 -19.44
C GLU A 167 -9.34 -0.67 -20.65
N ASN A 168 -10.51 -0.85 -21.22
CA ASN A 168 -10.72 -1.71 -22.40
C ASN A 168 -9.92 -1.24 -23.63
N ALA A 169 -9.85 0.07 -23.86
CA ALA A 169 -9.10 0.63 -24.99
C ALA A 169 -7.59 0.43 -24.81
N LEU A 170 -7.07 0.65 -23.59
CA LEU A 170 -5.66 0.47 -23.26
C LEU A 170 -5.24 -0.99 -23.29
N VAL A 171 -6.07 -1.92 -22.78
CA VAL A 171 -5.81 -3.36 -22.89
C VAL A 171 -5.67 -3.81 -24.34
N ARG A 172 -6.52 -3.29 -25.26
CA ARG A 172 -6.36 -3.58 -26.71
C ARG A 172 -5.03 -3.04 -27.30
N ALA A 173 -4.45 -2.03 -26.67
CA ALA A 173 -3.14 -1.49 -27.01
C ALA A 173 -1.99 -2.12 -26.20
N GLU A 174 -2.28 -3.25 -25.50
CA GLU A 174 -1.32 -3.97 -24.64
C GLU A 174 -0.79 -3.14 -23.46
N ILE A 175 -1.57 -2.15 -23.02
CA ILE A 175 -1.28 -1.33 -21.84
C ILE A 175 -2.21 -1.73 -20.71
N THR A 176 -1.68 -2.38 -19.68
CA THR A 176 -2.45 -2.79 -18.51
C THR A 176 -2.62 -1.64 -17.53
N VAL A 177 -3.87 -1.29 -17.23
CA VAL A 177 -4.23 -0.31 -16.20
C VAL A 177 -5.40 -0.87 -15.38
N ASN A 178 -5.73 -0.20 -14.27
CA ASN A 178 -6.94 -0.51 -13.51
C ASN A 178 -7.93 0.64 -13.64
N LYS A 179 -9.18 0.35 -14.03
CA LYS A 179 -10.26 1.30 -13.80
C LYS A 179 -10.40 1.54 -12.30
N ASN A 180 -10.64 2.76 -11.90
CA ASN A 180 -10.65 3.16 -10.49
C ASN A 180 -11.68 4.27 -10.26
N MET A 181 -12.40 4.19 -9.15
CA MET A 181 -13.26 5.30 -8.74
C MET A 181 -12.40 6.51 -8.39
N VAL A 182 -12.89 7.68 -8.70
CA VAL A 182 -12.35 8.97 -8.26
C VAL A 182 -13.12 9.48 -7.04
N PRO A 183 -12.59 10.43 -6.28
CA PRO A 183 -13.36 11.05 -5.20
C PRO A 183 -14.70 11.60 -5.69
N PHE A 184 -15.77 11.29 -4.94
CA PHE A 184 -17.14 11.67 -5.28
C PHE A 184 -17.58 11.17 -6.67
N ASP A 185 -17.15 9.97 -7.04
CA ASP A 185 -17.53 9.34 -8.31
C ASP A 185 -19.03 9.02 -8.32
N ASP A 186 -19.73 9.44 -9.37
CA ASP A 186 -21.17 9.17 -9.60
C ASP A 186 -21.41 7.84 -10.34
N LYS A 187 -20.36 7.18 -10.81
CA LYS A 187 -20.44 5.89 -11.49
C LYS A 187 -20.33 4.73 -10.50
N SER A 188 -20.84 3.58 -10.90
CA SER A 188 -20.66 2.36 -10.12
C SER A 188 -19.20 1.88 -10.13
N PRO A 189 -18.76 1.07 -9.13
CA PRO A 189 -17.43 0.48 -9.12
C PRO A 189 -17.08 -0.40 -10.33
N PHE A 190 -18.09 -0.85 -11.08
CA PHE A 190 -17.89 -1.65 -12.30
C PHE A 190 -17.64 -0.79 -13.54
N VAL A 191 -17.92 0.51 -13.48
CA VAL A 191 -17.76 1.46 -14.59
C VAL A 191 -16.64 2.46 -14.29
N THR A 192 -16.74 3.17 -13.17
CA THR A 192 -15.80 4.19 -12.66
C THR A 192 -15.60 5.40 -13.59
N SER A 193 -15.06 6.47 -13.05
CA SER A 193 -14.73 7.69 -13.82
C SER A 193 -13.24 7.92 -13.95
N GLY A 194 -12.40 7.01 -13.48
CA GLY A 194 -10.96 7.16 -13.54
C GLY A 194 -10.21 5.88 -13.85
N ILE A 195 -8.90 6.04 -14.04
CA ILE A 195 -7.94 4.95 -14.15
C ILE A 195 -6.74 5.20 -13.23
N ARG A 196 -6.18 4.13 -12.68
CA ARG A 196 -4.94 4.16 -11.92
C ARG A 196 -3.79 3.66 -12.79
N VAL A 197 -2.71 4.44 -12.84
CA VAL A 197 -1.51 4.21 -13.65
C VAL A 197 -0.28 4.32 -12.74
N GLY A 198 0.73 3.49 -13.00
CA GLY A 198 2.02 3.53 -12.29
C GLY A 198 2.80 2.25 -12.30
#